data_f6fc9e0ef0fbe8406d39c98a441e510a
#
_entry.id   f6fc9e0ef0fbe8406d39c98a441e510a
#
_cell.length_a   1.000
_cell.length_b   1.000
_cell.length_c   1.000
_cell.angle_alpha   90.00
_cell.angle_beta   90.00
_cell.angle_gamma   90.00
#
_symmetry.space_group_name_H-M   'P 1'
#
loop_
_entity.id
_entity.type
_entity.pdbx_description
1 polymer ?
#
loop_
_entity_poly.entity_id
_entity_poly.type
_entity_poly.pdbx_seq_one_letter_code
_entity_poly.pdbx_strand_id
1 'polypeptide(L)'
;KKNWTAAYTTHASDHDGDVSYTINFEDLATNDGVEEAASGTIRFDDISPNLTGVTLGSTNSADQSFWFAASSKWAKPGDTVFVNFTGNTALITSSVAVQFFSGGTAVTNAISVAPTTGNSYQSQYVAHDDDIDGPVTFKINYKDLAGNAGTEDPSVDDATNVTFDKTAPNITAVGIA
;
A
#
# COMPACT_ATOMS: atom_id res chain seq x y z
N LYS A 1 -2.53 49.40 7.16
CA LYS A 1 -3.26 48.14 7.11
C LYS A 1 -2.92 47.33 8.35
N LYS A 2 -3.90 46.74 9.03
CA LYS A 2 -3.69 45.80 10.13
C LYS A 2 -3.93 44.39 9.53
N ASN A 3 -3.01 43.48 9.83
CA ASN A 3 -3.17 42.08 9.47
C ASN A 3 -3.66 41.32 10.70
N TRP A 4 -4.59 40.42 10.50
CA TRP A 4 -5.16 39.56 11.53
C TRP A 4 -4.90 38.12 11.15
N THR A 5 -4.67 37.25 12.13
CA THR A 5 -4.56 35.81 11.96
C THR A 5 -5.47 35.14 12.96
N ALA A 6 -6.18 34.11 12.51
CA ALA A 6 -6.91 33.19 13.36
C ALA A 6 -6.33 31.79 13.16
N ALA A 7 -6.27 30.99 14.22
CA ALA A 7 -5.81 29.62 14.16
C ALA A 7 -6.79 28.73 14.91
N TYR A 8 -7.03 27.56 14.37
CA TYR A 8 -7.80 26.49 14.99
C TYR A 8 -6.92 25.24 15.06
N THR A 9 -6.92 24.57 16.20
CA THR A 9 -6.27 23.27 16.34
C THR A 9 -7.32 22.19 16.24
N THR A 10 -7.16 21.27 15.29
CA THR A 10 -8.09 20.17 15.04
C THR A 10 -8.11 19.18 16.20
N HIS A 11 -9.28 18.57 16.43
CA HIS A 11 -9.54 17.58 17.45
C HIS A 11 -10.15 16.32 16.81
N ALA A 12 -9.97 15.17 17.43
CA ALA A 12 -10.57 13.90 16.98
C ALA A 12 -12.11 13.89 16.99
N SER A 13 -12.74 14.94 17.53
CA SER A 13 -14.20 15.12 17.50
C SER A 13 -14.68 15.97 16.32
N ASP A 14 -13.75 16.52 15.53
CA ASP A 14 -14.11 17.28 14.33
C ASP A 14 -14.66 16.32 13.27
N HIS A 15 -15.45 16.86 12.36
CA HIS A 15 -16.04 16.05 11.30
C HIS A 15 -15.13 16.06 10.07
N ASP A 16 -14.93 14.89 9.48
CA ASP A 16 -14.22 14.79 8.21
C ASP A 16 -14.90 15.62 7.13
N GLY A 17 -14.10 16.29 6.36
CA GLY A 17 -14.59 17.12 5.28
C GLY A 17 -13.86 18.45 5.11
N ASP A 18 -14.43 19.31 4.27
CA ASP A 18 -13.86 20.60 3.99
C ASP A 18 -14.02 21.54 5.18
N VAL A 19 -12.92 22.20 5.57
CA VAL A 19 -12.94 23.19 6.65
C VAL A 19 -13.41 24.51 6.07
N SER A 20 -14.54 25.00 6.60
CA SER A 20 -15.11 26.33 6.27
C SER A 20 -15.00 27.27 7.44
N TYR A 21 -14.90 28.56 7.17
CA TYR A 21 -14.92 29.58 8.19
C TYR A 21 -15.61 30.84 7.70
N THR A 22 -16.11 31.64 8.65
CA THR A 22 -16.66 32.97 8.42
C THR A 22 -15.94 33.99 9.27
N ILE A 23 -15.76 35.20 8.76
CA ILE A 23 -15.16 36.31 9.50
C ILE A 23 -16.17 37.43 9.57
N ASN A 24 -16.60 37.73 10.80
CA ASN A 24 -17.42 38.90 11.11
C ASN A 24 -16.55 39.95 11.79
N PHE A 25 -16.71 41.20 11.45
CA PHE A 25 -15.92 42.30 12.02
C PHE A 25 -16.74 43.59 12.04
N GLU A 26 -16.34 44.47 12.96
CA GLU A 26 -16.89 45.80 13.12
C GLU A 26 -15.77 46.86 13.11
N ASP A 27 -16.12 48.08 12.74
CA ASP A 27 -15.23 49.22 12.92
C ASP A 27 -15.32 49.81 14.36
N LEU A 28 -14.49 50.81 14.67
CA LEU A 28 -14.52 51.46 15.99
C LEU A 28 -15.81 52.24 16.26
N ALA A 29 -16.61 52.51 15.27
CA ALA A 29 -17.91 53.18 15.38
C ALA A 29 -19.09 52.15 15.45
N THR A 30 -18.75 50.88 15.59
CA THR A 30 -19.72 49.72 15.63
C THR A 30 -20.50 49.52 14.34
N ASN A 31 -19.95 49.93 13.20
CA ASN A 31 -20.53 49.56 11.91
C ASN A 31 -20.06 48.13 11.55
N ASP A 32 -21.02 47.28 11.22
CA ASP A 32 -20.74 45.91 10.75
C ASP A 32 -20.02 45.93 9.39
N GLY A 33 -18.96 45.12 9.28
CA GLY A 33 -18.35 44.80 8.00
C GLY A 33 -19.16 43.76 7.25
N VAL A 34 -18.91 43.68 5.94
CA VAL A 34 -19.48 42.60 5.15
C VAL A 34 -18.82 41.27 5.57
N GLU A 35 -19.63 40.28 5.90
CA GLU A 35 -19.14 38.95 6.24
C GLU A 35 -18.30 38.38 5.11
N GLU A 36 -17.10 37.95 5.42
CA GLU A 36 -16.22 37.21 4.50
C GLU A 36 -16.26 35.73 4.85
N ALA A 37 -16.71 34.94 3.89
CA ALA A 37 -16.67 33.48 3.98
C ALA A 37 -15.68 32.94 2.95
N ALA A 38 -14.81 32.07 3.37
CA ALA A 38 -13.98 31.31 2.46
C ALA A 38 -14.25 29.82 2.64
N SER A 39 -14.55 29.16 1.54
CA SER A 39 -14.43 27.71 1.46
C SER A 39 -12.94 27.41 1.22
N GLY A 40 -12.28 26.89 2.25
CA GLY A 40 -10.87 26.57 2.15
C GLY A 40 -10.64 25.34 1.29
N THR A 41 -9.44 25.23 0.76
CA THR A 41 -8.91 23.98 0.17
C THR A 41 -8.33 23.06 1.26
N ILE A 42 -8.60 23.36 2.53
CA ILE A 42 -8.16 22.56 3.68
C ILE A 42 -9.25 21.56 4.00
N ARG A 43 -8.86 20.30 4.06
CA ARG A 43 -9.74 19.20 4.44
C ARG A 43 -9.24 18.57 5.71
N PHE A 44 -10.14 18.32 6.65
CA PHE A 44 -9.89 17.49 7.82
C PHE A 44 -10.23 16.04 7.47
N ASP A 45 -9.36 15.11 7.86
CA ASP A 45 -9.52 13.68 7.65
C ASP A 45 -8.80 12.93 8.77
N ASP A 46 -9.53 12.18 9.60
CA ASP A 46 -8.99 11.34 10.66
C ASP A 46 -9.27 9.84 10.42
N ILE A 47 -9.76 9.49 9.23
CA ILE A 47 -10.10 8.12 8.85
C ILE A 47 -8.84 7.40 8.35
N SER A 48 -8.47 6.31 9.04
CA SER A 48 -7.36 5.45 8.58
C SER A 48 -7.69 4.79 7.23
N PRO A 49 -6.75 4.77 6.29
CA PRO A 49 -6.92 4.08 5.01
C PRO A 49 -6.92 2.55 5.17
N ASN A 50 -7.58 1.87 4.23
CA ASN A 50 -7.56 0.41 4.10
C ASN A 50 -7.08 0.00 2.71
N LEU A 51 -6.51 -1.22 2.60
CA LEU A 51 -6.18 -1.84 1.33
C LEU A 51 -7.26 -2.83 0.89
N THR A 52 -7.36 -3.03 -0.41
CA THR A 52 -8.24 -4.02 -1.06
C THR A 52 -7.57 -4.55 -2.31
N GLY A 53 -8.02 -5.71 -2.78
CA GLY A 53 -7.47 -6.33 -4.00
C GLY A 53 -6.01 -6.73 -3.85
N VAL A 54 -5.60 -7.10 -2.64
CA VAL A 54 -4.23 -7.52 -2.35
C VAL A 54 -4.00 -8.90 -2.96
N THR A 55 -3.09 -8.98 -3.94
CA THR A 55 -2.77 -10.21 -4.67
C THR A 55 -1.27 -10.39 -4.77
N LEU A 56 -0.80 -11.64 -4.64
CA LEU A 56 0.61 -12.00 -4.75
C LEU A 56 0.85 -12.78 -6.04
N GLY A 57 1.94 -12.49 -6.75
CA GLY A 57 2.26 -13.14 -8.02
C GLY A 57 3.75 -13.25 -8.30
N SER A 58 4.07 -13.99 -9.35
CA SER A 58 5.43 -14.21 -9.85
C SER A 58 5.46 -14.18 -11.37
N THR A 59 6.60 -13.84 -11.96
CA THR A 59 6.84 -13.89 -13.40
C THR A 59 7.26 -15.28 -13.89
N ASN A 60 7.31 -16.29 -13.03
CA ASN A 60 7.66 -17.64 -13.44
C ASN A 60 6.64 -18.17 -14.47
N SER A 61 7.09 -18.38 -15.70
CA SER A 61 6.25 -18.84 -16.80
C SER A 61 6.00 -20.35 -16.81
N ALA A 62 6.75 -21.13 -16.02
CA ALA A 62 6.60 -22.58 -15.94
C ALA A 62 5.32 -23.01 -15.23
N ASP A 63 4.63 -22.08 -14.56
CA ASP A 63 3.36 -22.32 -13.87
C ASP A 63 2.14 -22.34 -14.81
N GLN A 64 2.34 -22.64 -16.07
CA GLN A 64 1.27 -22.93 -17.03
C GLN A 64 0.73 -24.37 -16.84
N SER A 65 0.67 -24.86 -15.61
CA SER A 65 0.20 -26.23 -15.40
C SER A 65 -1.30 -26.35 -15.62
N PHE A 66 -1.64 -27.02 -16.68
CA PHE A 66 -3.00 -27.38 -17.13
C PHE A 66 -3.83 -28.18 -16.09
N TRP A 67 -3.23 -28.54 -14.96
CA TRP A 67 -3.75 -29.55 -14.06
C TRP A 67 -3.99 -29.11 -12.61
N PHE A 68 -3.52 -27.89 -12.22
CA PHE A 68 -3.68 -27.38 -10.85
C PHE A 68 -4.40 -26.05 -10.82
N ALA A 69 -5.15 -25.82 -9.76
CA ALA A 69 -5.91 -24.58 -9.56
C ALA A 69 -5.00 -23.35 -9.70
N ALA A 70 -5.46 -22.35 -10.44
CA ALA A 70 -4.73 -21.17 -10.90
C ALA A 70 -4.27 -20.19 -9.81
N SER A 71 -4.24 -20.58 -8.55
CA SER A 71 -3.99 -19.69 -7.41
C SER A 71 -2.58 -19.80 -6.81
N SER A 72 -1.83 -20.86 -7.09
CA SER A 72 -0.46 -21.02 -6.59
C SER A 72 0.57 -20.79 -7.69
N LYS A 73 1.58 -20.00 -7.40
CA LYS A 73 2.68 -19.72 -8.32
C LYS A 73 4.00 -20.13 -7.69
N TRP A 74 4.95 -20.47 -8.57
CA TRP A 74 6.32 -20.74 -8.18
C TRP A 74 7.21 -19.55 -8.53
N ALA A 75 8.30 -19.38 -7.81
CA ALA A 75 9.38 -18.49 -8.16
C ALA A 75 10.72 -19.20 -7.95
N LYS A 76 11.70 -18.89 -8.77
CA LYS A 76 13.09 -19.35 -8.67
C LYS A 76 14.01 -18.15 -8.81
N PRO A 77 15.31 -18.29 -8.58
CA PRO A 77 16.26 -17.20 -8.80
C PRO A 77 16.13 -16.57 -10.18
N GLY A 78 16.06 -15.24 -10.24
CA GLY A 78 15.85 -14.44 -11.44
C GLY A 78 14.39 -14.11 -11.75
N ASP A 79 13.42 -14.77 -11.14
CA ASP A 79 12.00 -14.40 -11.29
C ASP A 79 11.67 -13.16 -10.46
N THR A 80 10.72 -12.35 -10.94
CA THR A 80 10.17 -11.23 -10.17
C THR A 80 8.97 -11.69 -9.38
N VAL A 81 8.98 -11.48 -8.08
CA VAL A 81 7.82 -11.63 -7.20
C VAL A 81 7.22 -10.27 -6.94
N PHE A 82 5.90 -10.15 -7.01
CA PHE A 82 5.20 -8.88 -6.86
C PHE A 82 3.90 -9.03 -6.04
N VAL A 83 3.55 -7.97 -5.35
CA VAL A 83 2.25 -7.78 -4.70
C VAL A 83 1.55 -6.57 -5.31
N ASN A 84 0.28 -6.73 -5.70
CA ASN A 84 -0.59 -5.65 -6.13
C ASN A 84 -1.60 -5.36 -5.02
N PHE A 85 -1.97 -4.09 -4.87
CA PHE A 85 -2.98 -3.66 -3.90
C PHE A 85 -3.56 -2.30 -4.28
N THR A 86 -4.74 -1.99 -3.75
CA THR A 86 -5.44 -0.73 -4.01
C THR A 86 -5.85 -0.09 -2.68
N GLY A 87 -5.51 1.17 -2.47
CA GLY A 87 -6.01 1.95 -1.36
C GLY A 87 -7.46 2.38 -1.58
N ASN A 88 -8.29 2.31 -0.55
CA ASN A 88 -9.66 2.86 -0.59
C ASN A 88 -9.65 4.40 -0.76
N THR A 89 -8.53 5.04 -0.46
CA THR A 89 -8.24 6.45 -0.66
C THR A 89 -6.83 6.63 -1.26
N ALA A 90 -6.48 7.85 -1.65
CA ALA A 90 -5.15 8.16 -2.13
C ALA A 90 -4.11 8.03 -1.00
N LEU A 91 -3.00 7.35 -1.27
CA LEU A 91 -1.92 7.14 -0.34
C LEU A 91 -0.73 8.07 -0.63
N ILE A 92 0.02 8.43 0.40
CA ILE A 92 1.33 9.06 0.24
C ILE A 92 2.29 7.98 -0.30
N THR A 93 2.63 8.03 -1.58
CA THR A 93 3.46 6.99 -2.22
C THR A 93 4.77 6.74 -1.47
N SER A 94 5.42 7.78 -0.94
CA SER A 94 6.65 7.64 -0.16
C SER A 94 6.45 7.00 1.23
N SER A 95 5.22 6.88 1.70
CA SER A 95 4.89 6.18 2.95
C SER A 95 4.61 4.70 2.76
N VAL A 96 4.39 4.28 1.50
CA VAL A 96 4.14 2.87 1.19
C VAL A 96 5.45 2.10 1.30
N ALA A 97 5.52 1.21 2.28
CA ALA A 97 6.67 0.35 2.53
C ALA A 97 6.24 -1.10 2.53
N VAL A 98 6.87 -1.90 1.68
CA VAL A 98 6.61 -3.34 1.58
C VAL A 98 7.87 -4.09 1.99
N GLN A 99 7.71 -5.09 2.85
CA GLN A 99 8.74 -6.05 3.19
C GLN A 99 8.28 -7.43 2.75
N PHE A 100 9.06 -8.08 1.91
CA PHE A 100 8.84 -9.48 1.54
C PHE A 100 9.65 -10.42 2.44
N PHE A 101 9.15 -11.65 2.57
CA PHE A 101 9.80 -12.74 3.28
C PHE A 101 9.76 -14.00 2.39
N SER A 102 10.85 -14.74 2.34
CA SER A 102 10.95 -16.02 1.65
C SER A 102 11.31 -17.11 2.66
N GLY A 103 10.52 -18.19 2.73
CA GLY A 103 10.71 -19.22 3.73
C GLY A 103 10.71 -18.68 5.18
N GLY A 104 9.96 -17.59 5.45
CA GLY A 104 9.89 -16.92 6.75
C GLY A 104 11.05 -15.95 7.06
N THR A 105 12.03 -15.81 6.17
CA THR A 105 13.17 -14.90 6.32
C THR A 105 12.96 -13.65 5.46
N ALA A 106 13.21 -12.47 6.03
CA ALA A 106 13.10 -11.22 5.29
C ALA A 106 14.08 -11.21 4.09
N VAL A 107 13.57 -10.87 2.90
CA VAL A 107 14.41 -10.71 1.73
C VAL A 107 15.25 -9.44 1.86
N THR A 108 16.51 -9.50 1.45
CA THR A 108 17.46 -8.38 1.47
C THR A 108 17.60 -7.70 0.11
N ASN A 109 16.95 -8.26 -0.92
CA ASN A 109 16.95 -7.76 -2.27
C ASN A 109 16.28 -6.39 -2.36
N ALA A 110 16.66 -5.59 -3.35
CA ALA A 110 16.04 -4.29 -3.57
C ALA A 110 14.54 -4.46 -3.88
N ILE A 111 13.71 -3.78 -3.08
CA ILE A 111 12.25 -3.75 -3.24
C ILE A 111 11.88 -2.42 -3.89
N SER A 112 11.09 -2.46 -4.95
CA SER A 112 10.51 -1.28 -5.57
C SER A 112 9.02 -1.19 -5.28
N VAL A 113 8.51 0.04 -5.13
CA VAL A 113 7.08 0.34 -5.02
C VAL A 113 6.74 1.39 -6.06
N ALA A 114 5.73 1.14 -6.86
CA ALA A 114 5.27 2.08 -7.89
C ALA A 114 3.74 2.19 -7.89
N PRO A 115 3.18 3.41 -8.02
CA PRO A 115 1.76 3.58 -8.34
C PRO A 115 1.50 3.06 -9.76
N THR A 116 0.31 2.52 -9.97
CA THR A 116 -0.13 2.04 -11.29
C THR A 116 -1.26 2.93 -11.82
N THR A 117 -2.51 2.61 -11.56
CA THR A 117 -3.66 3.38 -12.02
C THR A 117 -4.55 3.77 -10.84
N GLY A 118 -4.92 5.05 -10.73
CA GLY A 118 -5.72 5.54 -9.61
C GLY A 118 -5.00 5.36 -8.28
N ASN A 119 -5.63 4.68 -7.33
CA ASN A 119 -5.06 4.39 -6.02
C ASN A 119 -4.41 3.00 -5.94
N SER A 120 -4.10 2.38 -7.09
CA SER A 120 -3.49 1.06 -7.14
C SER A 120 -1.97 1.16 -7.18
N TYR A 121 -1.32 0.18 -6.56
CA TYR A 121 0.13 0.09 -6.41
C TYR A 121 0.61 -1.32 -6.72
N GLN A 122 1.85 -1.41 -7.15
CA GLN A 122 2.58 -2.66 -7.25
C GLN A 122 3.91 -2.52 -6.51
N SER A 123 4.24 -3.51 -5.69
CA SER A 123 5.57 -3.67 -5.13
C SER A 123 6.17 -4.96 -5.60
N GLN A 124 7.49 -4.97 -5.84
CA GLN A 124 8.16 -6.15 -6.38
C GLN A 124 9.63 -6.23 -5.95
N TYR A 125 10.17 -7.44 -5.99
CA TYR A 125 11.60 -7.73 -5.90
C TYR A 125 11.98 -8.85 -6.88
N VAL A 126 13.27 -8.94 -7.21
CA VAL A 126 13.81 -10.07 -7.99
C VAL A 126 14.34 -11.11 -7.02
N ALA A 127 13.88 -12.34 -7.14
CA ALA A 127 14.31 -13.45 -6.29
C ALA A 127 15.75 -13.86 -6.61
N HIS A 128 16.54 -14.17 -5.58
CA HIS A 128 17.94 -14.50 -5.67
C HIS A 128 18.27 -15.85 -5.04
N ASP A 129 19.46 -16.36 -5.29
CA ASP A 129 19.98 -17.60 -4.67
C ASP A 129 20.13 -17.50 -3.14
N ASP A 130 20.17 -16.28 -2.58
CA ASP A 130 20.25 -16.04 -1.15
C ASP A 130 18.89 -16.22 -0.44
N ASP A 131 17.79 -16.16 -1.20
CA ASP A 131 16.45 -16.34 -0.65
C ASP A 131 16.26 -17.79 -0.14
N ILE A 132 15.38 -17.96 0.83
CA ILE A 132 15.14 -19.27 1.46
C ILE A 132 13.95 -19.95 0.80
N ASP A 133 14.11 -21.24 0.43
CA ASP A 133 13.02 -22.05 -0.11
C ASP A 133 11.80 -22.06 0.83
N GLY A 134 10.61 -21.86 0.25
CA GLY A 134 9.38 -21.88 0.99
C GLY A 134 8.37 -20.80 0.56
N PRO A 135 7.29 -20.64 1.33
CA PRO A 135 6.26 -19.64 1.03
C PRO A 135 6.82 -18.22 1.04
N VAL A 136 6.41 -17.42 0.04
CA VAL A 136 6.65 -15.98 0.05
C VAL A 136 5.48 -15.30 0.76
N THR A 137 5.81 -14.45 1.71
CA THR A 137 4.86 -13.60 2.44
C THR A 137 5.33 -12.15 2.40
N PHE A 138 4.48 -11.23 2.83
CA PHE A 138 4.80 -9.81 2.81
C PHE A 138 4.12 -9.08 3.98
N LYS A 139 4.51 -7.82 4.17
CA LYS A 139 3.85 -6.84 5.04
C LYS A 139 3.82 -5.50 4.33
N ILE A 140 2.70 -4.80 4.38
CA ILE A 140 2.51 -3.49 3.78
C ILE A 140 2.18 -2.48 4.87
N ASN A 141 2.98 -1.42 4.96
CA ASN A 141 2.71 -0.25 5.79
C ASN A 141 2.45 0.95 4.87
N TYR A 142 1.49 1.79 5.22
CA TYR A 142 1.05 2.89 4.37
C TYR A 142 0.33 3.98 5.16
N LYS A 143 0.24 5.18 4.55
CA LYS A 143 -0.51 6.33 5.07
C LYS A 143 -1.30 6.99 3.95
N ASP A 144 -2.44 7.60 4.29
CA ASP A 144 -3.17 8.47 3.39
C ASP A 144 -2.54 9.87 3.26
N LEU A 145 -3.18 10.75 2.49
CA LEU A 145 -2.70 12.11 2.27
C LEU A 145 -2.80 13.02 3.51
N ALA A 146 -3.65 12.69 4.48
CA ALA A 146 -3.75 13.40 5.74
C ALA A 146 -2.68 12.93 6.75
N GLY A 147 -2.04 11.80 6.49
CA GLY A 147 -1.01 11.20 7.34
C GLY A 147 -1.53 10.11 8.27
N ASN A 148 -2.82 9.74 8.18
CA ASN A 148 -3.39 8.65 8.96
C ASN A 148 -2.76 7.33 8.54
N ALA A 149 -2.28 6.54 9.49
CA ALA A 149 -1.68 5.25 9.22
C ALA A 149 -2.76 4.18 9.03
N GLY A 150 -2.65 3.42 7.95
CA GLY A 150 -3.41 2.18 7.81
C GLY A 150 -2.90 1.08 8.72
N THR A 151 -3.74 0.07 8.95
CA THR A 151 -3.31 -1.15 9.65
C THR A 151 -2.34 -1.93 8.75
N GLU A 152 -1.22 -2.42 9.31
CA GLU A 152 -0.30 -3.29 8.57
C GLU A 152 -1.06 -4.45 7.95
N ASP A 153 -0.91 -4.65 6.62
CA ASP A 153 -1.58 -5.72 5.89
C ASP A 153 -0.57 -6.82 5.50
N PRO A 154 -0.67 -8.01 6.11
CA PRO A 154 0.21 -9.15 5.83
C PRO A 154 -0.45 -10.20 4.93
N SER A 155 -1.66 -9.98 4.41
CA SER A 155 -2.49 -11.01 3.80
C SER A 155 -2.93 -10.66 2.39
N VAL A 156 -3.23 -11.69 1.60
CA VAL A 156 -3.91 -11.54 0.30
C VAL A 156 -5.43 -11.62 0.49
N ASP A 157 -6.17 -10.90 -0.35
CA ASP A 157 -7.64 -10.89 -0.36
C ASP A 157 -8.23 -12.08 -1.13
N ASP A 158 -7.39 -12.77 -1.86
CA ASP A 158 -7.74 -13.97 -2.64
C ASP A 158 -6.88 -15.17 -2.21
N ALA A 159 -6.99 -16.27 -2.89
CA ALA A 159 -6.21 -17.48 -2.61
C ALA A 159 -4.84 -17.49 -3.32
N THR A 160 -4.36 -16.35 -3.82
CA THR A 160 -3.05 -16.29 -4.49
C THR A 160 -1.92 -16.56 -3.49
N ASN A 161 -0.93 -17.31 -3.93
CA ASN A 161 0.28 -17.56 -3.16
C ASN A 161 1.47 -17.73 -4.11
N VAL A 162 2.68 -17.56 -3.57
CA VAL A 162 3.93 -17.83 -4.28
C VAL A 162 4.81 -18.67 -3.37
N THR A 163 5.41 -19.70 -3.93
CA THR A 163 6.44 -20.51 -3.27
C THR A 163 7.76 -20.33 -4.01
N PHE A 164 8.78 -19.88 -3.30
CA PHE A 164 10.13 -19.82 -3.82
C PHE A 164 10.80 -21.17 -3.68
N ASP A 165 11.43 -21.66 -4.76
CA ASP A 165 12.16 -22.91 -4.80
C ASP A 165 13.36 -22.79 -5.75
N LYS A 166 14.55 -22.91 -5.19
CA LYS A 166 15.83 -22.92 -5.94
C LYS A 166 16.42 -24.32 -6.04
N THR A 167 15.76 -25.32 -5.44
CA THR A 167 16.29 -26.66 -5.35
C THR A 167 15.97 -27.47 -6.61
N ALA A 168 16.98 -27.86 -7.37
CA ALA A 168 16.79 -28.67 -8.58
C ALA A 168 16.29 -30.07 -8.21
N PRO A 169 15.34 -30.65 -8.97
CA PRO A 169 14.90 -32.02 -8.74
C PRO A 169 16.01 -33.01 -9.07
N ASN A 170 16.05 -34.14 -8.34
CA ASN A 170 16.99 -35.21 -8.57
C ASN A 170 16.27 -36.55 -8.84
N ILE A 171 16.70 -37.26 -9.89
CA ILE A 171 16.20 -38.62 -10.20
C ILE A 171 17.09 -39.61 -9.51
N THR A 172 16.55 -40.35 -8.53
CA THR A 172 17.28 -41.32 -7.69
C THR A 172 17.21 -42.75 -8.19
N ALA A 173 16.26 -43.09 -9.04
CA ALA A 173 16.11 -44.43 -9.63
C ALA A 173 15.44 -44.37 -11.01
N VAL A 174 15.96 -45.14 -11.96
CA VAL A 174 15.36 -45.40 -13.27
C VAL A 174 15.34 -46.93 -13.46
N GLY A 175 14.16 -47.50 -13.71
CA GLY A 175 14.00 -48.92 -14.07
C GLY A 175 13.48 -49.06 -15.47
N ILE A 176 13.94 -50.09 -16.20
CA ILE A 176 13.38 -50.55 -17.48
C ILE A 176 12.69 -51.89 -17.20
N ALA A 177 11.40 -52.00 -17.52
CA ALA A 177 10.63 -53.23 -17.42
C ALA A 177 10.57 -53.93 -18.79
#